data_c6d37c92d56f23f842c901a110029866
#
_entry.id   c6d37c92d56f23f842c901a110029866
#
_cell.length_a   1.000
_cell.length_b   1.000
_cell.length_c   1.000
_cell.angle_alpha   90.00
_cell.angle_beta   90.00
_cell.angle_gamma   90.00
#
_symmetry.space_group_name_H-M   'P 1'
#
loop_
_entity.id
_entity.type
_entity.pdbx_description
1 polymer ?
#
loop_
_entity_poly.entity_id
_entity_poly.type
_entity_poly.pdbx_seq_one_letter_code
_entity_poly.pdbx_strand_id
1 'polypeptide(L)'
;MAVVSEFYGLSVEDVRGAKRLRPLVHARHVAMYLIRDLLTNYSYPMIARIFDGRNHTTVISGVEKIREQIALNAETLSQINQLKRRLQGENRE
;
A
#
# COMPACT_ATOMS: atom_id res chain seq x y z
N MET A 1 -1.34 3.38 -6.94
CA MET A 1 0.08 3.00 -6.90
C MET A 1 1.01 4.19 -7.10
N ALA A 2 0.71 5.04 -8.06
CA ALA A 2 1.56 6.21 -8.31
C ALA A 2 1.64 7.14 -7.10
N VAL A 3 0.53 7.34 -6.43
CA VAL A 3 0.51 8.23 -5.27
C VAL A 3 1.40 7.68 -4.15
N VAL A 4 1.33 6.37 -3.92
CA VAL A 4 2.15 5.75 -2.87
C VAL A 4 3.63 5.84 -3.22
N SER A 5 3.99 5.50 -4.46
CA SER A 5 5.39 5.54 -4.84
C SER A 5 5.94 6.97 -4.77
N GLU A 6 5.17 7.94 -5.19
CA GLU A 6 5.60 9.33 -5.11
C GLU A 6 5.78 9.78 -3.66
N PHE A 7 4.86 9.38 -2.80
CA PHE A 7 4.92 9.75 -1.40
C PHE A 7 6.21 9.27 -0.75
N TYR A 8 6.67 8.09 -1.11
CA TYR A 8 7.88 7.51 -0.54
C TYR A 8 9.13 7.75 -1.40
N GLY A 9 8.99 8.45 -2.51
CA GLY A 9 10.14 8.74 -3.37
C GLY A 9 10.68 7.52 -4.09
N LEU A 10 9.79 6.60 -4.48
CA LEU A 10 10.16 5.35 -5.13
C LEU A 10 9.49 5.25 -6.49
N SER A 11 9.99 4.36 -7.34
CA SER A 11 9.34 4.15 -8.63
C SER A 11 8.18 3.16 -8.49
N VAL A 12 7.18 3.31 -9.36
CA VAL A 12 6.05 2.39 -9.38
C VAL A 12 6.53 0.97 -9.65
N GLU A 13 7.49 0.83 -10.57
CA GLU A 13 8.00 -0.50 -10.91
C GLU A 13 8.63 -1.19 -9.71
N ASP A 14 9.39 -0.44 -8.92
CA ASP A 14 10.03 -1.01 -7.74
C ASP A 14 9.00 -1.38 -6.67
N VAL A 15 7.98 -0.54 -6.49
CA VAL A 15 6.94 -0.84 -5.49
C VAL A 15 6.18 -2.10 -5.90
N ARG A 16 5.88 -2.25 -7.18
CA ARG A 16 5.16 -3.43 -7.66
C ARG A 16 6.01 -4.68 -7.68
N GLY A 17 7.32 -4.52 -7.79
CA GLY A 17 8.23 -5.62 -8.07
C GLY A 17 8.56 -6.47 -6.85
N ALA A 18 9.63 -7.25 -6.98
CA ALA A 18 10.00 -8.26 -6.00
C ALA A 18 11.22 -7.90 -5.18
N LYS A 19 11.78 -6.72 -5.35
CA LYS A 19 12.94 -6.31 -4.57
C LYS A 19 12.58 -6.29 -3.09
N ARG A 20 13.54 -6.67 -2.25
CA ARG A 20 13.29 -6.82 -0.82
C ARG A 20 13.96 -5.77 0.04
N LEU A 21 14.25 -4.62 -0.52
CA LEU A 21 14.75 -3.48 0.27
C LEU A 21 13.62 -2.99 1.18
N ARG A 22 13.97 -2.72 2.44
CA ARG A 22 12.94 -2.37 3.43
C ARG A 22 12.02 -1.23 3.01
N PRO A 23 12.55 -0.12 2.47
CA PRO A 23 11.64 0.95 2.07
C PRO A 23 10.65 0.50 1.01
N LEU A 24 11.09 -0.34 0.07
CA LEU A 24 10.22 -0.85 -0.97
C LEU A 24 9.17 -1.79 -0.41
N VAL A 25 9.57 -2.66 0.50
CA VAL A 25 8.63 -3.61 1.11
C VAL A 25 7.56 -2.85 1.89
N HIS A 26 7.97 -1.85 2.64
CA HIS A 26 7.00 -1.05 3.40
C HIS A 26 6.01 -0.33 2.47
N ALA A 27 6.52 0.34 1.45
CA ALA A 27 5.65 1.04 0.50
C ALA A 27 4.70 0.07 -0.20
N ARG A 28 5.20 -1.12 -0.53
CA ARG A 28 4.39 -2.15 -1.16
C ARG A 28 3.25 -2.58 -0.25
N HIS A 29 3.53 -2.81 1.02
CA HIS A 29 2.51 -3.18 1.98
C HIS A 29 1.49 -2.07 2.16
N VAL A 30 1.94 -0.82 2.20
CA VAL A 30 1.04 0.33 2.30
C VAL A 30 0.11 0.37 1.09
N ALA A 31 0.66 0.14 -0.11
CA ALA A 31 -0.17 0.14 -1.32
C ALA A 31 -1.21 -0.97 -1.27
N MET A 32 -0.81 -2.17 -0.85
CA MET A 32 -1.74 -3.29 -0.72
C MET A 32 -2.86 -2.97 0.26
N TYR A 33 -2.49 -2.39 1.40
CA TYR A 33 -3.46 -2.03 2.43
C TYR A 33 -4.46 -1.00 1.90
N LEU A 34 -3.97 0.02 1.20
CA LEU A 34 -4.85 1.07 0.70
C LEU A 34 -5.80 0.54 -0.37
N ILE A 35 -5.31 -0.32 -1.25
CA ILE A 35 -6.19 -0.91 -2.26
C ILE A 35 -7.29 -1.72 -1.58
N ARG A 36 -6.91 -2.53 -0.60
CA ARG A 36 -7.88 -3.37 0.10
C ARG A 36 -8.89 -2.54 0.88
N ASP A 37 -8.42 -1.47 1.49
CA ASP A 37 -9.26 -0.64 2.35
C ASP A 37 -10.19 0.27 1.55
N LEU A 38 -9.68 0.86 0.47
CA LEU A 38 -10.45 1.86 -0.28
C LEU A 38 -11.24 1.26 -1.43
N LEU A 39 -10.75 0.18 -2.02
CA LEU A 39 -11.41 -0.47 -3.15
C LEU A 39 -11.99 -1.80 -2.69
N THR A 40 -13.16 -1.72 -2.05
CA THR A 40 -13.72 -2.87 -1.35
C THR A 40 -14.10 -4.03 -2.26
N ASN A 41 -14.22 -3.78 -3.57
CA ASN A 41 -14.52 -4.86 -4.50
C ASN A 41 -13.29 -5.59 -5.03
N TYR A 42 -12.09 -5.22 -4.55
CA TYR A 42 -10.87 -5.92 -4.93
C TYR A 42 -10.59 -7.05 -3.95
N SER A 43 -10.54 -8.28 -4.46
CA SER A 43 -10.18 -9.44 -3.64
C SER A 43 -8.66 -9.51 -3.48
N TYR A 44 -8.20 -10.30 -2.51
CA TYR A 44 -6.76 -10.49 -2.33
C TYR A 44 -6.09 -11.08 -3.58
N PRO A 45 -6.69 -12.06 -4.27
CA PRO A 45 -6.07 -12.52 -5.54
C PRO A 45 -5.97 -11.43 -6.59
N MET A 46 -6.98 -10.54 -6.67
CA MET A 46 -6.92 -9.43 -7.62
C MET A 46 -5.79 -8.47 -7.28
N ILE A 47 -5.62 -8.18 -6.01
CA ILE A 47 -4.54 -7.31 -5.57
C ILE A 47 -3.19 -7.96 -5.86
N ALA A 48 -3.10 -9.27 -5.65
CA ALA A 48 -1.84 -9.98 -5.91
C ALA A 48 -1.41 -9.84 -7.37
N ARG A 49 -2.35 -9.82 -8.29
CA ARG A 49 -2.01 -9.66 -9.71
C ARG A 49 -1.40 -8.29 -9.99
N ILE A 50 -1.86 -7.27 -9.28
CA ILE A 50 -1.30 -5.92 -9.44
C ILE A 50 0.17 -5.90 -9.07
N PHE A 51 0.58 -6.75 -8.13
CA PHE A 51 1.94 -6.83 -7.64
C PHE A 51 2.70 -8.00 -8.25
N ASP A 52 2.65 -8.10 -9.58
CA ASP A 52 3.43 -9.08 -10.35
C ASP A 52 3.05 -10.52 -10.04
N GLY A 53 1.76 -10.76 -9.82
CA GLY A 53 1.28 -12.12 -9.65
C GLY A 53 1.70 -12.78 -8.36
N ARG A 54 1.91 -12.02 -7.30
CA ARG A 54 2.27 -12.57 -6.00
C ARG A 54 1.20 -13.51 -5.49
N ASN A 55 1.62 -14.39 -4.57
CA ASN A 55 0.70 -15.22 -3.84
C ASN A 55 -0.21 -14.33 -3.00
N HIS A 56 -1.51 -14.62 -3.01
CA HIS A 56 -2.45 -13.77 -2.27
C HIS A 56 -2.23 -13.81 -0.77
N THR A 57 -1.63 -14.89 -0.23
CA THR A 57 -1.31 -14.91 1.20
C THR A 57 -0.25 -13.87 1.53
N THR A 58 0.66 -13.57 0.59
CA THR A 58 1.62 -12.50 0.79
C THR A 58 0.92 -11.16 0.91
N VAL A 59 -0.12 -10.93 0.11
CA VAL A 59 -0.90 -9.70 0.20
C VAL A 59 -1.60 -9.62 1.55
N ILE A 60 -2.21 -10.71 1.99
CA ILE A 60 -2.88 -10.74 3.29
C ILE A 60 -1.89 -10.38 4.40
N SER A 61 -0.70 -10.98 4.38
CA SER A 61 0.32 -10.68 5.37
C SER A 61 0.71 -9.21 5.36
N GLY A 62 0.88 -8.64 4.18
CA GLY A 62 1.26 -7.24 4.06
C GLY A 62 0.19 -6.32 4.62
N VAL A 63 -1.07 -6.60 4.30
CA VAL A 63 -2.19 -5.80 4.80
C VAL A 63 -2.26 -5.87 6.32
N GLU A 64 -2.13 -7.08 6.87
CA GLU A 64 -2.19 -7.25 8.31
C GLU A 64 -1.03 -6.54 9.01
N LYS A 65 0.15 -6.55 8.42
CA LYS A 65 1.28 -5.87 8.98
C LYS A 65 1.03 -4.37 9.10
N ILE A 66 0.42 -3.76 8.09
CA ILE A 66 0.11 -2.35 8.14
C ILE A 66 -0.97 -2.07 9.18
N ARG A 67 -1.97 -2.95 9.28
CA ARG A 67 -2.99 -2.80 10.33
C ARG A 67 -2.37 -2.76 11.71
N GLU A 68 -1.42 -3.66 11.97
CA GLU A 68 -0.73 -3.66 13.24
C GLU A 68 0.04 -2.37 13.46
N GLN A 69 0.73 -1.90 12.44
CA GLN A 69 1.53 -0.69 12.57
C GLN A 69 0.65 0.53 12.84
N ILE A 70 -0.51 0.60 12.20
CA ILE A 70 -1.44 1.69 12.44
C ILE A 70 -1.86 1.73 13.90
N ALA A 71 -2.10 0.56 14.48
CA ALA A 71 -2.54 0.47 15.87
C ALA A 71 -1.44 0.86 16.85
N LEU A 72 -0.17 0.65 16.47
CA LEU A 72 0.94 0.83 17.40
C LEU A 72 1.78 2.07 17.13
N ASN A 73 1.59 2.73 15.99
CA ASN A 73 2.51 3.78 15.56
C ASN A 73 1.73 4.94 14.96
N ALA A 74 1.73 6.06 15.69
CA ALA A 74 0.97 7.25 15.25
C ALA A 74 1.50 7.80 13.93
N GLU A 75 2.80 7.65 13.68
CA GLU A 75 3.37 8.15 12.44
C GLU A 75 2.85 7.37 11.23
N THR A 76 2.75 6.06 11.36
CA THR A 76 2.20 5.24 10.29
C THR A 76 0.74 5.62 10.03
N LEU A 77 -0.03 5.81 11.08
CA LEU A 77 -1.42 6.23 10.93
C LEU A 77 -1.51 7.57 10.20
N SER A 78 -0.65 8.51 10.55
CA SER A 78 -0.62 9.82 9.91
C SER A 78 -0.32 9.70 8.42
N GLN A 79 0.67 8.88 8.06
CA GLN A 79 1.01 8.66 6.66
C GLN A 79 -0.14 8.05 5.89
N ILE A 80 -0.80 7.07 6.47
CA ILE A 80 -1.95 6.43 5.82
C ILE A 80 -3.06 7.45 5.59
N ASN A 81 -3.33 8.29 6.58
CA ASN A 81 -4.38 9.30 6.44
C ASN A 81 -4.03 10.32 5.35
N GLN A 82 -2.79 10.73 5.26
CA GLN A 82 -2.36 11.64 4.20
C GLN A 82 -2.54 11.02 2.83
N LEU A 83 -2.18 9.74 2.69
CA LEU A 83 -2.32 9.05 1.43
C LEU A 83 -3.78 8.87 1.05
N LYS A 84 -4.63 8.55 2.03
CA LYS A 84 -6.06 8.43 1.75
C LYS A 84 -6.64 9.74 1.25
N ARG A 85 -6.25 10.85 1.85
CA ARG A 85 -6.75 12.15 1.40
C ARG A 85 -6.33 12.44 -0.03
N ARG A 86 -5.08 12.14 -0.37
CA ARG A 86 -4.62 12.34 -1.76
C ARG A 86 -5.38 11.46 -2.73
N LEU A 87 -5.58 10.20 -2.36
CA LEU A 87 -6.26 9.24 -3.24
C LEU A 87 -7.73 9.58 -3.40
N GLN A 88 -8.34 10.19 -2.41
CA GLN A 88 -9.74 10.56 -2.47
C GLN A 88 -9.97 11.95 -3.04
N GLY A 89 -8.91 12.57 -3.54
CA GLY A 89 -9.05 13.81 -4.28
C GLY A 89 -9.26 15.04 -3.44
N GLU A 90 -8.81 15.03 -2.20
CA GLU A 90 -9.01 16.20 -1.36
C GLU A 90 -8.30 17.41 -1.89
N ASN A 91 -7.27 17.21 -2.70
CA ASN A 91 -6.50 18.33 -3.24
C ASN A 91 -7.13 18.96 -4.47
N ARG A 92 -8.36 18.59 -4.78
CA ARG A 92 -9.03 19.15 -5.94
C ARG A 92 -9.51 20.57 -5.74
N GLU A 93 -9.53 21.01 -4.53
CA GLU A 93 -10.05 22.33 -4.27
C GLU A 93 -9.38 23.39 -5.08
#